data_188a5e30a59e460dc140764e8ca0d331
#
_entry.id   188a5e30a59e460dc140764e8ca0d331
#
_cell.length_a   1.000
_cell.length_b   1.000
_cell.length_c   1.000
_cell.angle_alpha   90.00
_cell.angle_beta   90.00
_cell.angle_gamma   90.00
#
_symmetry.space_group_name_H-M   'P 1'
#
loop_
_entity.id
_entity.type
_entity.pdbx_description
1 polymer ?
#
loop_
_entity_poly.entity_id
_entity_poly.type
_entity_poly.pdbx_seq_one_letter_code
_entity_poly.pdbx_strand_id
1 'polypeptide(L)'
;MKKTILSTLCFLLVSCFMFFTDAGTRIVVLGSSTAAGAGVSDSNRAWVNQYRTYLQSIDPTNTVTNLAKGGYTTCAIMPTGTNPYNTGNHILEVDTERNITKALSLSPNAIIINMPTNDVSNGIPVATQMKHFATIIDLAKAAGVKVLITTSQPHNFGEKYDGPYSEEHQPD
;
A
#
# COMPACT_ATOMS: atom_id res chain seq x y z
N MET A 1 41.69 -52.47 7.31
CA MET A 1 40.78 -51.57 7.98
C MET A 1 40.82 -50.16 7.38
N LYS A 2 40.63 -49.96 6.05
CA LYS A 2 40.66 -48.62 5.40
C LYS A 2 39.51 -48.38 4.38
N LYS A 3 38.49 -49.22 4.36
CA LYS A 3 37.39 -49.13 3.36
C LYS A 3 36.04 -48.68 3.93
N THR A 4 35.91 -48.47 5.24
CA THR A 4 34.62 -48.16 5.88
C THR A 4 34.37 -46.66 6.18
N ILE A 5 35.38 -45.81 6.03
CA ILE A 5 35.28 -44.37 6.35
C ILE A 5 34.78 -43.55 5.15
N LEU A 6 34.93 -44.02 3.92
CA LEU A 6 34.55 -43.29 2.72
C LEU A 6 33.05 -43.33 2.41
N SER A 7 32.33 -44.32 2.96
CA SER A 7 30.88 -44.48 2.69
C SER A 7 30.03 -43.58 3.59
N THR A 8 30.51 -43.14 4.76
CA THR A 8 29.75 -42.33 5.71
C THR A 8 29.79 -40.83 5.38
N LEU A 9 30.82 -40.40 4.64
CA LEU A 9 30.95 -38.99 4.26
C LEU A 9 30.07 -38.56 3.06
N CYS A 10 29.64 -39.54 2.25
CA CYS A 10 28.75 -39.27 1.10
C CYS A 10 27.28 -39.10 1.49
N PHE A 11 26.88 -39.62 2.66
CA PHE A 11 25.48 -39.55 3.10
C PHE A 11 25.12 -38.23 3.81
N LEU A 12 26.10 -37.45 4.26
CA LEU A 12 25.86 -36.14 4.93
C LEU A 12 25.75 -34.96 3.99
N LEU A 13 26.03 -35.12 2.69
CA LEU A 13 25.96 -34.04 1.69
C LEU A 13 24.63 -33.95 0.94
N VAL A 14 23.68 -34.85 1.17
CA VAL A 14 22.40 -34.93 0.43
C VAL A 14 21.23 -34.28 1.17
N SER A 15 21.38 -33.87 2.43
CA SER A 15 20.24 -33.40 3.23
C SER A 15 20.07 -31.87 3.33
N CYS A 16 20.76 -31.08 2.52
CA CYS A 16 20.55 -29.63 2.48
C CYS A 16 19.99 -29.15 1.14
N PHE A 17 19.05 -29.91 0.56
CA PHE A 17 18.09 -29.31 -0.36
C PHE A 17 17.10 -28.51 0.49
N MET A 18 17.46 -27.28 0.85
CA MET A 18 16.48 -26.29 1.26
C MET A 18 15.52 -26.14 0.09
N PHE A 19 14.32 -26.66 0.23
CA PHE A 19 13.21 -26.24 -0.60
C PHE A 19 13.02 -24.75 -0.32
N PHE A 20 13.63 -23.89 -1.12
CA PHE A 20 13.17 -22.53 -1.26
C PHE A 20 11.76 -22.63 -1.85
N THR A 21 10.77 -22.76 -1.00
CA THR A 21 9.41 -22.46 -1.40
C THR A 21 9.46 -20.98 -1.77
N ASP A 22 9.28 -20.68 -3.03
CA ASP A 22 9.19 -19.32 -3.51
C ASP A 22 8.01 -18.69 -2.73
N ALA A 23 8.35 -17.84 -1.77
CA ALA A 23 7.33 -17.21 -0.96
C ALA A 23 6.55 -16.29 -1.87
N GLY A 24 5.24 -16.52 -2.02
CA GLY A 24 4.38 -15.77 -2.92
C GLY A 24 4.53 -14.25 -2.77
N THR A 25 4.12 -13.55 -3.79
CA THR A 25 4.21 -12.09 -3.83
C THR A 25 3.34 -11.46 -2.73
N ARG A 26 3.93 -10.63 -1.90
CA ARG A 26 3.26 -9.87 -0.85
C ARG A 26 3.11 -8.42 -1.28
N ILE A 27 1.86 -7.96 -1.41
CA ILE A 27 1.53 -6.58 -1.77
C ILE A 27 0.82 -5.91 -0.60
N VAL A 28 1.20 -4.67 -0.32
CA VAL A 28 0.49 -3.80 0.62
C VAL A 28 -0.10 -2.63 -0.14
N VAL A 29 -1.35 -2.29 0.15
CA VAL A 29 -2.03 -1.13 -0.42
C VAL A 29 -2.18 -0.06 0.65
N LEU A 30 -1.59 1.11 0.42
CA LEU A 30 -1.84 2.35 1.12
C LEU A 30 -2.81 3.18 0.28
N GLY A 31 -3.82 3.78 0.90
CA GLY A 31 -4.80 4.50 0.10
C GLY A 31 -5.92 5.13 0.90
N SER A 32 -6.85 5.73 0.20
CA SER A 32 -8.03 6.34 0.80
C SER A 32 -9.32 5.58 0.47
N SER A 33 -10.45 6.27 0.36
CA SER A 33 -11.79 5.68 0.19
C SER A 33 -11.92 4.70 -0.97
N THR A 34 -11.32 5.00 -2.12
CA THR A 34 -11.38 4.14 -3.30
C THR A 34 -10.70 2.79 -3.07
N ALA A 35 -9.50 2.80 -2.49
CA ALA A 35 -8.79 1.58 -2.14
C ALA A 35 -9.44 0.84 -0.95
N ALA A 36 -10.06 1.58 -0.02
CA ALA A 36 -10.83 1.01 1.07
C ALA A 36 -12.13 0.33 0.60
N GLY A 37 -12.57 0.58 -0.64
CA GLY A 37 -13.79 0.01 -1.21
C GLY A 37 -15.05 0.83 -0.92
N ALA A 38 -14.92 2.14 -0.68
CA ALA A 38 -16.09 2.98 -0.51
C ALA A 38 -16.98 2.99 -1.78
N GLY A 39 -18.29 3.00 -1.58
CA GLY A 39 -19.27 3.05 -2.66
C GLY A 39 -19.62 1.68 -3.26
N VAL A 40 -18.99 0.58 -2.85
CA VAL A 40 -19.40 -0.76 -3.28
C VAL A 40 -20.29 -1.42 -2.24
N SER A 41 -21.40 -2.00 -2.68
CA SER A 41 -22.35 -2.73 -1.81
C SER A 41 -21.81 -4.10 -1.38
N ASP A 42 -20.94 -4.70 -2.20
CA ASP A 42 -20.27 -5.97 -1.94
C ASP A 42 -18.75 -5.74 -1.91
N SER A 43 -18.13 -5.97 -0.76
CA SER A 43 -16.69 -5.78 -0.58
C SER A 43 -15.83 -6.55 -1.58
N ASN A 44 -16.30 -7.70 -2.10
CA ASN A 44 -15.60 -8.47 -3.11
C ASN A 44 -15.47 -7.72 -4.44
N ARG A 45 -16.30 -6.70 -4.67
CA ARG A 45 -16.26 -5.84 -5.85
C ARG A 45 -15.30 -4.67 -5.71
N ALA A 46 -14.78 -4.41 -4.49
CA ALA A 46 -13.69 -3.43 -4.32
C ALA A 46 -12.45 -3.89 -5.09
N TRP A 47 -11.80 -2.96 -5.81
CA TRP A 47 -10.69 -3.31 -6.71
C TRP A 47 -9.55 -4.04 -5.99
N VAL A 48 -9.24 -3.69 -4.73
CA VAL A 48 -8.19 -4.37 -3.95
C VAL A 48 -8.53 -5.83 -3.71
N ASN A 49 -9.81 -6.14 -3.45
CA ASN A 49 -10.25 -7.51 -3.23
C ASN A 49 -10.29 -8.32 -4.53
N GLN A 50 -10.71 -7.70 -5.64
CA GLN A 50 -10.63 -8.34 -6.97
C GLN A 50 -9.17 -8.62 -7.34
N TYR A 51 -8.26 -7.68 -7.09
CA TYR A 51 -6.84 -7.85 -7.34
C TYR A 51 -6.23 -8.96 -6.48
N ARG A 52 -6.62 -9.04 -5.20
CA ARG A 52 -6.24 -10.16 -4.32
C ARG A 52 -6.70 -11.50 -4.89
N THR A 53 -7.96 -11.61 -5.26
CA THR A 53 -8.53 -12.85 -5.85
C THR A 53 -7.80 -13.23 -7.13
N TYR A 54 -7.51 -12.25 -8.00
CA TYR A 54 -6.73 -12.48 -9.22
C TYR A 54 -5.33 -13.02 -8.91
N LEU A 55 -4.59 -12.38 -8.02
CA LEU A 55 -3.24 -12.84 -7.66
C LEU A 55 -3.25 -14.24 -7.04
N GLN A 56 -4.23 -14.53 -6.19
CA GLN A 56 -4.39 -15.84 -5.57
C GLN A 56 -4.82 -16.93 -6.56
N SER A 57 -5.46 -16.57 -7.66
CA SER A 57 -5.76 -17.52 -8.75
C SER A 57 -4.50 -17.92 -9.55
N ILE A 58 -3.46 -17.06 -9.55
CA ILE A 58 -2.17 -17.35 -10.16
C ILE A 58 -1.30 -18.20 -9.23
N ASP A 59 -1.21 -17.79 -7.97
CA ASP A 59 -0.49 -18.49 -6.91
C ASP A 59 -1.22 -18.26 -5.58
N PRO A 60 -1.75 -19.31 -4.93
CA PRO A 60 -2.48 -19.20 -3.66
C PRO A 60 -1.65 -18.61 -2.51
N THR A 61 -0.33 -18.60 -2.61
CA THR A 61 0.57 -18.01 -1.59
C THR A 61 0.69 -16.49 -1.70
N ASN A 62 0.20 -15.89 -2.79
CA ASN A 62 0.16 -14.44 -2.97
C ASN A 62 -0.78 -13.78 -1.94
N THR A 63 -0.34 -12.64 -1.41
CA THR A 63 -1.12 -11.87 -0.45
C THR A 63 -1.25 -10.41 -0.86
N VAL A 64 -2.43 -9.82 -0.57
CA VAL A 64 -2.66 -8.38 -0.70
C VAL A 64 -3.24 -7.87 0.61
N THR A 65 -2.47 -7.08 1.35
CA THR A 65 -2.92 -6.44 2.59
C THR A 65 -3.39 -5.02 2.29
N ASN A 66 -4.65 -4.73 2.60
CA ASN A 66 -5.23 -3.40 2.39
C ASN A 66 -5.16 -2.59 3.69
N LEU A 67 -4.32 -1.56 3.72
CA LEU A 67 -4.21 -0.60 4.81
C LEU A 67 -4.94 0.71 4.51
N ALA A 68 -5.66 0.80 3.39
CA ALA A 68 -6.40 1.99 3.01
C ALA A 68 -7.57 2.27 3.98
N LYS A 69 -7.89 3.56 4.14
CA LYS A 69 -9.03 4.03 4.95
C LYS A 69 -9.63 5.28 4.33
N GLY A 70 -10.95 5.37 4.33
CA GLY A 70 -11.65 6.55 3.81
C GLY A 70 -11.20 7.84 4.47
N GLY A 71 -11.11 8.92 3.69
CA GLY A 71 -10.69 10.24 4.16
C GLY A 71 -9.16 10.44 4.27
N TYR A 72 -8.33 9.42 4.05
CA TYR A 72 -6.88 9.56 4.17
C TYR A 72 -6.30 10.53 3.15
N THR A 73 -5.36 11.32 3.64
CA THR A 73 -4.44 12.16 2.87
C THR A 73 -3.03 11.55 2.91
N THR A 74 -2.11 12.12 2.16
CA THR A 74 -0.69 11.70 2.20
C THR A 74 -0.08 11.85 3.59
N CYS A 75 -0.61 12.74 4.45
CA CYS A 75 -0.19 12.88 5.85
C CYS A 75 -0.42 11.61 6.65
N ALA A 76 -1.58 10.96 6.49
CA ALA A 76 -1.94 9.77 7.27
C ALA A 76 -0.98 8.59 7.05
N ILE A 77 -0.37 8.50 5.86
CA ILE A 77 0.51 7.40 5.48
C ILE A 77 2.01 7.71 5.67
N MET A 78 2.35 8.88 6.20
CA MET A 78 3.74 9.25 6.53
C MET A 78 4.34 8.31 7.59
N PRO A 79 5.67 8.26 7.72
CA PRO A 79 6.33 7.41 8.71
C PRO A 79 5.85 7.69 10.14
N THR A 80 5.79 6.65 10.96
CA THR A 80 5.57 6.79 12.41
C THR A 80 6.59 7.77 13.00
N GLY A 81 6.13 8.70 13.81
CA GLY A 81 6.95 9.77 14.39
C GLY A 81 7.01 11.05 13.56
N THR A 82 6.40 11.09 12.37
CA THR A 82 6.22 12.35 11.64
C THR A 82 5.24 13.24 12.41
N ASN A 83 5.57 14.53 12.54
CA ASN A 83 4.68 15.49 13.19
C ASN A 83 3.38 15.65 12.41
N PRO A 84 2.25 15.87 13.10
CA PRO A 84 0.99 16.18 12.45
C PRO A 84 1.09 17.39 11.52
N TYR A 85 0.36 17.36 10.43
CA TYR A 85 0.30 18.46 9.47
C TYR A 85 -0.88 19.36 9.80
N ASN A 86 -0.61 20.64 10.06
CA ASN A 86 -1.64 21.63 10.33
C ASN A 86 -1.99 22.40 9.05
N THR A 87 -3.22 22.27 8.58
CA THR A 87 -3.75 23.00 7.41
C THR A 87 -4.27 24.39 7.77
N GLY A 88 -4.28 24.74 9.06
CA GLY A 88 -4.98 25.92 9.61
C GLY A 88 -6.40 25.60 10.07
N ASN A 89 -7.12 24.74 9.37
CA ASN A 89 -8.48 24.33 9.72
C ASN A 89 -8.53 22.94 10.37
N HIS A 90 -7.57 22.07 10.03
CA HIS A 90 -7.51 20.70 10.52
C HIS A 90 -6.08 20.29 10.87
N ILE A 91 -5.96 19.45 11.88
CA ILE A 91 -4.72 18.76 12.20
C ILE A 91 -4.83 17.35 11.60
N LEU A 92 -3.91 17.03 10.67
CA LEU A 92 -3.87 15.76 9.98
C LEU A 92 -2.76 14.91 10.58
N GLU A 93 -3.15 13.83 11.24
CA GLU A 93 -2.23 12.95 11.96
C GLU A 93 -1.82 11.75 11.10
N VAL A 94 -0.69 11.16 11.49
CA VAL A 94 -0.21 9.88 10.96
C VAL A 94 -0.98 8.74 11.63
N ASP A 95 -1.52 7.81 10.85
CA ASP A 95 -2.08 6.57 11.39
C ASP A 95 -1.00 5.49 11.47
N THR A 96 -0.52 5.19 12.67
CA THR A 96 0.58 4.24 12.89
C THR A 96 0.26 2.80 12.48
N GLU A 97 -1.03 2.45 12.41
CA GLU A 97 -1.47 1.11 12.00
C GLU A 97 -1.67 0.97 10.48
N ARG A 98 -1.58 2.10 9.73
CA ARG A 98 -1.93 2.14 8.31
C ARG A 98 -0.97 2.97 7.47
N ASN A 99 0.21 3.24 7.96
CA ASN A 99 1.23 4.08 7.32
C ASN A 99 2.35 3.27 6.64
N ILE A 100 3.33 3.97 6.09
CA ILE A 100 4.49 3.34 5.44
C ILE A 100 5.30 2.47 6.41
N THR A 101 5.45 2.86 7.68
CA THR A 101 6.16 2.07 8.69
C THR A 101 5.45 0.73 8.91
N LYS A 102 4.13 0.76 9.06
CA LYS A 102 3.31 -0.44 9.16
C LYS A 102 3.40 -1.29 7.89
N ALA A 103 3.30 -0.67 6.73
CA ALA A 103 3.40 -1.38 5.45
C ALA A 103 4.73 -2.14 5.32
N LEU A 104 5.85 -1.50 5.64
CA LEU A 104 7.18 -2.12 5.59
C LEU A 104 7.37 -3.24 6.62
N SER A 105 6.73 -3.13 7.80
CA SER A 105 6.78 -4.20 8.81
C SER A 105 6.16 -5.52 8.35
N LEU A 106 5.33 -5.49 7.31
CA LEU A 106 4.72 -6.67 6.68
C LEU A 106 5.64 -7.33 5.64
N SER A 107 6.86 -6.82 5.48
CA SER A 107 7.86 -7.33 4.51
C SER A 107 7.30 -7.48 3.10
N PRO A 108 6.68 -6.45 2.50
CA PRO A 108 6.07 -6.57 1.18
C PRO A 108 7.13 -6.64 0.07
N ASN A 109 6.77 -7.23 -1.07
CA ASN A 109 7.55 -7.14 -2.31
C ASN A 109 7.23 -5.82 -3.06
N ALA A 110 5.99 -5.34 -2.91
CA ALA A 110 5.56 -4.08 -3.50
C ALA A 110 4.51 -3.38 -2.62
N ILE A 111 4.50 -2.05 -2.72
CA ILE A 111 3.48 -1.19 -2.12
C ILE A 111 2.77 -0.45 -3.25
N ILE A 112 1.43 -0.48 -3.24
CA ILE A 112 0.60 0.32 -4.13
C ILE A 112 0.06 1.50 -3.31
N ILE A 113 0.25 2.72 -3.79
CA ILE A 113 -0.27 3.93 -3.17
C ILE A 113 -1.39 4.48 -4.04
N ASN A 114 -2.61 4.46 -3.52
CA ASN A 114 -3.80 5.00 -4.18
C ASN A 114 -4.38 6.14 -3.34
N MET A 115 -3.85 7.34 -3.57
CA MET A 115 -4.23 8.56 -2.85
C MET A 115 -4.83 9.56 -3.83
N PRO A 116 -6.13 9.48 -4.05
CA PRO A 116 -6.81 10.47 -4.88
C PRO A 116 -6.92 11.83 -4.16
N THR A 117 -7.93 12.54 -4.31
CA THR A 117 -8.20 13.96 -4.16
C THR A 117 -8.22 14.53 -2.73
N ASN A 118 -8.16 13.74 -1.67
CA ASN A 118 -8.35 14.23 -0.29
C ASN A 118 -7.32 15.28 0.14
N ASP A 119 -6.09 15.20 -0.37
CA ASP A 119 -5.05 16.19 -0.09
C ASP A 119 -5.48 17.58 -0.58
N VAL A 120 -6.03 17.67 -1.78
CA VAL A 120 -6.53 18.92 -2.35
C VAL A 120 -7.70 19.46 -1.53
N SER A 121 -8.68 18.61 -1.20
CA SER A 121 -9.84 18.98 -0.38
C SER A 121 -9.48 19.48 1.03
N ASN A 122 -8.32 19.04 1.56
CA ASN A 122 -7.79 19.49 2.85
C ASN A 122 -6.79 20.66 2.71
N GLY A 123 -6.65 21.23 1.53
CA GLY A 123 -5.75 22.37 1.29
C GLY A 123 -4.26 22.05 1.42
N ILE A 124 -3.86 20.79 1.21
CA ILE A 124 -2.45 20.40 1.24
C ILE A 124 -1.82 20.77 -0.10
N PRO A 125 -0.82 21.68 -0.12
CA PRO A 125 -0.17 22.09 -1.37
C PRO A 125 0.46 20.91 -2.12
N VAL A 126 0.40 20.91 -3.43
CA VAL A 126 1.00 19.86 -4.29
C VAL A 126 2.47 19.64 -3.95
N ALA A 127 3.24 20.71 -3.70
CA ALA A 127 4.64 20.61 -3.30
C ALA A 127 4.83 19.79 -2.00
N THR A 128 3.89 19.89 -1.05
CA THR A 128 3.90 19.10 0.19
C THR A 128 3.54 17.64 -0.09
N GLN A 129 2.51 17.40 -0.91
CA GLN A 129 2.15 16.04 -1.33
C GLN A 129 3.33 15.33 -2.02
N MET A 130 4.04 16.03 -2.90
CA MET A 130 5.24 15.49 -3.57
C MET A 130 6.36 15.17 -2.60
N LYS A 131 6.57 15.98 -1.56
CA LYS A 131 7.55 15.68 -0.49
C LYS A 131 7.13 14.43 0.30
N HIS A 132 5.85 14.28 0.61
CA HIS A 132 5.34 13.09 1.29
C HIS A 132 5.60 11.84 0.44
N PHE A 133 5.24 11.86 -0.84
CA PHE A 133 5.52 10.74 -1.73
C PHE A 133 7.03 10.44 -1.84
N ALA A 134 7.87 11.45 -1.97
CA ALA A 134 9.33 11.26 -2.02
C ALA A 134 9.83 10.53 -0.75
N THR A 135 9.41 10.98 0.44
CA THR A 135 9.78 10.34 1.71
C THR A 135 9.35 8.88 1.75
N ILE A 136 8.11 8.58 1.35
CA ILE A 136 7.57 7.21 1.34
C ILE A 136 8.33 6.33 0.34
N ILE A 137 8.60 6.85 -0.85
CA ILE A 137 9.35 6.15 -1.89
C ILE A 137 10.78 5.83 -1.44
N ASP A 138 11.45 6.79 -0.81
CA ASP A 138 12.84 6.62 -0.36
C ASP A 138 12.93 5.54 0.74
N LEU A 139 11.99 5.53 1.69
CA LEU A 139 11.90 4.48 2.71
C LEU A 139 11.64 3.10 2.09
N ALA A 140 10.73 3.00 1.15
CA ALA A 140 10.44 1.75 0.47
C ALA A 140 11.63 1.25 -0.35
N LYS A 141 12.29 2.15 -1.10
CA LYS A 141 13.52 1.82 -1.85
C LYS A 141 14.64 1.36 -0.94
N ALA A 142 14.85 2.03 0.20
CA ALA A 142 15.86 1.62 1.19
C ALA A 142 15.60 0.20 1.74
N ALA A 143 14.32 -0.20 1.80
CA ALA A 143 13.91 -1.55 2.18
C ALA A 143 13.87 -2.55 1.02
N GLY A 144 14.27 -2.17 -0.19
CA GLY A 144 14.22 -3.03 -1.39
C GLY A 144 12.80 -3.28 -1.92
N VAL A 145 11.84 -2.45 -1.54
CA VAL A 145 10.42 -2.62 -1.87
C VAL A 145 10.04 -1.78 -3.10
N LYS A 146 9.32 -2.37 -4.05
CA LYS A 146 8.79 -1.65 -5.22
C LYS A 146 7.62 -0.76 -4.80
N VAL A 147 7.53 0.43 -5.40
CA VAL A 147 6.41 1.36 -5.19
C VAL A 147 5.71 1.64 -6.51
N LEU A 148 4.39 1.53 -6.49
CA LEU A 148 3.50 1.95 -7.57
C LEU A 148 2.56 3.03 -7.01
N ILE A 149 2.50 4.16 -7.66
CA ILE A 149 1.56 5.23 -7.31
C ILE A 149 0.55 5.36 -8.44
N THR A 150 -0.73 5.32 -8.10
CA THR A 150 -1.78 5.56 -9.08
C THR A 150 -1.98 7.05 -9.27
N THR A 151 -2.39 7.44 -10.46
CA THR A 151 -2.89 8.80 -10.72
C THR A 151 -4.25 8.99 -10.05
N SER A 152 -4.68 10.24 -9.91
CA SER A 152 -6.04 10.58 -9.49
C SER A 152 -7.06 10.01 -10.47
N GLN A 153 -8.23 9.66 -9.96
CA GLN A 153 -9.33 9.23 -10.81
C GLN A 153 -9.81 10.40 -11.67
N PRO A 154 -10.19 10.15 -12.94
CA PRO A 154 -10.88 11.14 -13.74
C PRO A 154 -12.16 11.58 -13.02
N HIS A 155 -12.39 12.87 -12.94
CA HIS A 155 -13.62 13.44 -12.41
C HIS A 155 -14.30 14.26 -13.52
N ASN A 156 -15.59 14.04 -13.70
CA ASN A 156 -16.37 14.86 -14.61
C ASN A 156 -16.85 16.14 -13.90
N PHE A 157 -16.07 17.19 -14.00
CA PHE A 157 -16.41 18.50 -13.42
C PHE A 157 -17.56 19.20 -14.14
N GLY A 158 -18.08 18.67 -15.25
CA GLY A 158 -19.17 19.25 -16.05
C GLY A 158 -20.56 18.72 -15.71
N GLU A 159 -20.69 17.68 -14.93
CA GLU A 159 -21.99 17.16 -14.48
C GLU A 159 -22.33 17.70 -13.09
N LYS A 160 -23.54 18.29 -12.96
CA LYS A 160 -24.07 18.61 -11.63
C LYS A 160 -24.16 17.32 -10.81
N TYR A 161 -23.40 17.28 -9.75
CA TYR A 161 -23.49 16.19 -8.81
C TYR A 161 -24.62 16.49 -7.81
N ASP A 162 -25.78 15.85 -7.97
CA ASP A 162 -26.95 16.00 -7.09
C ASP A 162 -26.79 15.26 -5.74
N GLY A 163 -25.58 14.87 -5.39
CA GLY A 163 -25.29 14.20 -4.12
C GLY A 163 -24.97 15.17 -2.98
N PRO A 164 -24.69 14.65 -1.76
CA PRO A 164 -24.46 15.47 -0.56
C PRO A 164 -23.21 16.36 -0.61
N TYR A 165 -22.42 16.28 -1.67
CA TYR A 165 -21.31 17.18 -1.99
C TYR A 165 -21.74 18.08 -3.14
N SER A 166 -22.51 19.12 -2.81
CA SER A 166 -22.95 20.15 -3.76
C SER A 166 -21.80 21.03 -4.26
N GLU A 167 -22.06 21.83 -5.27
CA GLU A 167 -21.11 22.74 -5.97
C GLU A 167 -20.27 23.64 -5.04
N GLU A 168 -20.65 23.82 -3.78
CA GLU A 168 -19.90 24.59 -2.76
C GLU A 168 -18.50 24.06 -2.44
N HIS A 169 -18.17 22.84 -2.88
CA HIS A 169 -16.89 22.17 -2.58
C HIS A 169 -16.05 21.89 -3.82
N GLN A 170 -16.40 22.46 -4.97
CA GLN A 170 -15.55 22.39 -6.15
C GLN A 170 -14.54 23.54 -6.09
N PRO A 171 -13.25 23.30 -6.02
CA PRO A 171 -12.24 24.35 -6.24
C PRO A 171 -12.31 24.80 -7.70
N ASP A 172 -12.36 26.12 -7.90
CA ASP A 172 -12.20 26.77 -9.21
C ASP A 172 -10.90 26.33 -9.91
#